data_50306abaf04c0bcc763f49af4a119b44
#
_entry.id   50306abaf04c0bcc763f49af4a119b44
#
_cell.length_a   1.000
_cell.length_b   1.000
_cell.length_c   1.000
_cell.angle_alpha   90.00
_cell.angle_beta   90.00
_cell.angle_gamma   90.00
#
_symmetry.space_group_name_H-M   'P 1'
#
loop_
_entity.id
_entity.type
_entity.pdbx_description
1 polymer ?
#
loop_
_entity_poly.entity_id
_entity_poly.type
_entity_poly.pdbx_seq_one_letter_code
_entity_poly.pdbx_strand_id
1 'polypeptide(L)'
;WIVTILILIQFVLGRYSPQRYIPSLFLKQSGDRLVQEIAASKGPVLVMMHPYYTVLAGKQPSTQIATLWYVRHRGELPLPDDLVDRLQSHYYSVIISDESSFETQPDLQKLINTYYIQAEILHLSESPTTLTGVIVHPKVIYHPKQP
;
A
#
# COMPACT_ATOMS: atom_id res chain seq x y z
N TRP A 1 41.47 11.81 23.61
CA TRP A 1 41.40 12.69 22.43
C TRP A 1 40.99 11.94 21.17
N ILE A 2 41.55 10.76 20.87
CA ILE A 2 41.19 9.98 19.68
C ILE A 2 39.69 9.61 19.68
N VAL A 3 39.17 9.11 20.81
CA VAL A 3 37.75 8.77 20.93
C VAL A 3 36.84 9.98 20.71
N THR A 4 37.21 11.11 21.29
CA THR A 4 36.46 12.36 21.11
C THR A 4 36.41 12.80 19.64
N ILE A 5 37.54 12.69 18.94
CA ILE A 5 37.63 13.00 17.51
C ILE A 5 36.74 12.06 16.70
N LEU A 6 36.78 10.74 16.97
CA LEU A 6 35.94 9.76 16.30
C LEU A 6 34.46 10.02 16.50
N ILE A 7 34.05 10.40 17.73
CA ILE A 7 32.67 10.78 18.02
C ILE A 7 32.26 12.03 17.21
N LEU A 8 33.09 13.06 17.19
CA LEU A 8 32.81 14.26 16.42
C LEU A 8 32.70 13.96 14.90
N ILE A 9 33.59 13.14 14.35
CA ILE A 9 33.51 12.68 12.96
C ILE A 9 32.21 11.96 12.70
N GLN A 10 31.77 11.07 13.62
CA GLN A 10 30.50 10.34 13.49
C GLN A 10 29.30 11.29 13.44
N PHE A 11 29.26 12.35 14.28
CA PHE A 11 28.21 13.36 14.22
C PHE A 11 28.20 14.13 12.88
N VAL A 12 29.38 14.45 12.36
CA VAL A 12 29.50 15.14 11.06
C VAL A 12 29.04 14.24 9.91
N LEU A 13 29.48 12.97 9.90
CA LEU A 13 29.08 11.98 8.89
C LEU A 13 27.62 11.57 8.98
N GLY A 14 27.08 11.49 10.22
CA GLY A 14 25.66 11.20 10.48
C GLY A 14 24.72 12.38 10.26
N ARG A 15 25.23 13.54 9.84
CA ARG A 15 24.41 14.73 9.60
C ARG A 15 23.40 14.47 8.47
N TYR A 16 22.12 14.61 8.78
CA TYR A 16 21.06 14.55 7.79
C TYR A 16 20.20 15.82 7.83
N SER A 17 19.51 16.10 6.74
CA SER A 17 18.57 17.21 6.65
C SER A 17 17.15 16.70 6.94
N PRO A 18 16.55 17.03 8.07
CA PRO A 18 15.19 16.62 8.40
C PRO A 18 14.15 17.10 7.37
N GLN A 19 14.43 18.20 6.71
CA GLN A 19 13.54 18.81 5.71
C GLN A 19 13.24 17.87 4.55
N ARG A 20 14.14 16.95 4.21
CA ARG A 20 13.94 15.94 3.16
C ARG A 20 12.86 14.91 3.51
N TYR A 21 12.54 14.78 4.80
CA TYR A 21 11.58 13.80 5.32
C TYR A 21 10.24 14.44 5.72
N ILE A 22 10.08 15.75 5.44
CA ILE A 22 8.81 16.44 5.63
C ILE A 22 7.99 16.27 4.34
N PRO A 23 6.78 15.68 4.41
CA PRO A 23 5.92 15.57 3.25
C PRO A 23 5.63 16.96 2.65
N SER A 24 5.70 17.06 1.33
CA SER A 24 5.27 18.28 0.65
C SER A 24 3.76 18.48 0.83
N LEU A 25 3.29 19.71 0.66
CA LEU A 25 1.86 20.00 0.68
C LEU A 25 1.09 19.16 -0.36
N PHE A 26 1.72 18.93 -1.50
CA PHE A 26 1.18 18.08 -2.56
C PHE A 26 0.98 16.62 -2.09
N LEU A 27 2.00 16.02 -1.46
CA LEU A 27 1.88 14.64 -0.94
C LEU A 27 0.81 14.54 0.15
N LYS A 28 0.68 15.56 0.98
CA LYS A 28 -0.40 15.61 1.97
C LYS A 28 -1.77 15.65 1.29
N GLN A 29 -1.95 16.54 0.32
CA GLN A 29 -3.23 16.69 -0.40
C GLN A 29 -3.60 15.42 -1.18
N SER A 30 -2.65 14.76 -1.83
CA SER A 30 -2.91 13.49 -2.52
C SER A 30 -3.30 12.37 -1.55
N GLY A 31 -2.66 12.31 -0.39
CA GLY A 31 -3.04 11.38 0.67
C GLY A 31 -4.44 11.67 1.23
N ASP A 32 -4.75 12.94 1.54
CA ASP A 32 -6.07 13.35 2.02
C ASP A 32 -7.18 13.00 1.00
N ARG A 33 -6.92 13.20 -0.30
CA ARG A 33 -7.85 12.84 -1.39
C ARG A 33 -8.09 11.33 -1.40
N LEU A 34 -7.03 10.52 -1.40
CA LEU A 34 -7.16 9.07 -1.39
C LEU A 34 -7.98 8.58 -0.18
N VAL A 35 -7.73 9.15 1.01
CA VAL A 35 -8.52 8.82 2.21
C VAL A 35 -9.99 9.17 2.03
N GLN A 36 -10.30 10.33 1.43
CA GLN A 36 -11.68 10.73 1.14
C GLN A 36 -12.36 9.79 0.13
N GLU A 37 -11.67 9.37 -0.92
CA GLU A 37 -12.18 8.41 -1.91
C GLU A 37 -12.47 7.04 -1.27
N ILE A 38 -11.54 6.55 -0.42
CA ILE A 38 -11.76 5.34 0.36
C ILE A 38 -12.98 5.50 1.28
N ALA A 39 -13.12 6.63 1.97
CA ALA A 39 -14.25 6.88 2.87
C ALA A 39 -15.59 6.92 2.11
N ALA A 40 -15.61 7.47 0.90
CA ALA A 40 -16.81 7.57 0.06
C ALA A 40 -17.26 6.22 -0.53
N SER A 41 -16.39 5.21 -0.58
CA SER A 41 -16.76 3.89 -1.11
C SER A 41 -17.85 3.22 -0.24
N LYS A 42 -18.80 2.51 -0.88
CA LYS A 42 -19.99 1.96 -0.16
C LYS A 42 -19.72 0.67 0.62
N GLY A 43 -18.56 0.05 0.47
CA GLY A 43 -18.24 -1.25 1.07
C GLY A 43 -16.85 -1.33 1.64
N PRO A 44 -16.40 -2.54 2.02
CA PRO A 44 -15.04 -2.79 2.43
C PRO A 44 -14.06 -2.47 1.32
N VAL A 45 -12.87 -1.99 1.69
CA VAL A 45 -11.80 -1.64 0.77
C VAL A 45 -10.56 -2.45 1.14
N LEU A 46 -9.88 -3.02 0.13
CA LEU A 46 -8.59 -3.67 0.30
C LEU A 46 -7.49 -2.72 -0.20
N VAL A 47 -6.68 -2.17 0.70
CA VAL A 47 -5.47 -1.42 0.36
C VAL A 47 -4.26 -2.31 0.63
N MET A 48 -3.62 -2.80 -0.42
CA MET A 48 -2.71 -3.94 -0.33
C MET A 48 -1.43 -3.66 0.46
N MET A 49 -0.76 -2.54 0.22
CA MET A 49 0.52 -2.23 0.87
C MET A 49 0.36 -1.25 2.05
N HIS A 50 -0.71 -0.47 2.04
CA HIS A 50 -0.93 0.61 3.02
C HIS A 50 -2.30 0.48 3.72
N PRO A 51 -2.56 -0.61 4.47
CA PRO A 51 -3.88 -0.88 5.08
C PRO A 51 -4.33 0.19 6.07
N TYR A 52 -3.43 1.01 6.58
CA TYR A 52 -3.78 2.11 7.49
C TYR A 52 -4.63 3.20 6.82
N TYR A 53 -4.61 3.33 5.49
CA TYR A 53 -5.51 4.27 4.79
C TYR A 53 -6.99 3.93 5.00
N THR A 54 -7.33 2.65 5.12
CA THR A 54 -8.70 2.25 5.45
C THR A 54 -9.12 2.71 6.84
N VAL A 55 -8.20 2.64 7.82
CA VAL A 55 -8.43 3.12 9.19
C VAL A 55 -8.58 4.64 9.22
N LEU A 56 -7.73 5.40 8.50
CA LEU A 56 -7.86 6.85 8.37
C LEU A 56 -9.19 7.26 7.71
N ALA A 57 -9.71 6.42 6.81
CA ALA A 57 -11.00 6.60 6.16
C ALA A 57 -12.20 6.16 7.02
N GLY A 58 -12.00 5.78 8.29
CA GLY A 58 -13.05 5.30 9.19
C GLY A 58 -13.58 3.90 8.86
N LYS A 59 -12.84 3.10 8.09
CA LYS A 59 -13.20 1.74 7.71
C LYS A 59 -12.42 0.69 8.53
N GLN A 60 -12.83 -0.56 8.42
CA GLN A 60 -12.07 -1.68 8.99
C GLN A 60 -10.70 -1.81 8.34
N PRO A 61 -9.65 -2.16 9.11
CA PRO A 61 -8.33 -2.40 8.55
C PRO A 61 -8.38 -3.53 7.51
N SER A 62 -7.66 -3.33 6.41
CA SER A 62 -7.51 -4.35 5.38
C SER A 62 -6.32 -5.26 5.65
N THR A 63 -6.29 -6.42 5.00
CA THR A 63 -5.15 -7.35 5.05
C THR A 63 -3.92 -6.70 4.41
N GLN A 64 -2.79 -6.72 5.11
CA GLN A 64 -1.51 -6.29 4.56
C GLN A 64 -0.88 -7.41 3.74
N ILE A 65 -0.73 -7.19 2.45
CA ILE A 65 -0.28 -8.22 1.51
C ILE A 65 1.18 -8.62 1.73
N ALA A 66 2.04 -7.69 2.14
CA ALA A 66 3.43 -8.04 2.48
C ALA A 66 3.50 -9.02 3.66
N THR A 67 2.71 -8.80 4.71
CA THR A 67 2.62 -9.73 5.85
C THR A 67 2.08 -11.09 5.40
N LEU A 68 1.05 -11.10 4.56
CA LEU A 68 0.49 -12.33 3.99
C LEU A 68 1.55 -13.14 3.23
N TRP A 69 2.41 -12.49 2.45
CA TRP A 69 3.49 -13.15 1.73
C TRP A 69 4.47 -13.87 2.67
N TYR A 70 4.83 -13.25 3.79
CA TYR A 70 5.70 -13.90 4.79
C TYR A 70 5.01 -15.06 5.48
N VAL A 71 3.74 -14.92 5.87
CA VAL A 71 2.96 -15.99 6.53
C VAL A 71 2.80 -17.19 5.59
N ARG A 72 2.71 -16.96 4.28
CA ARG A 72 2.66 -17.99 3.25
C ARG A 72 4.03 -18.55 2.88
N HIS A 73 5.02 -18.46 3.73
CA HIS A 73 6.39 -18.90 3.45
C HIS A 73 6.89 -18.38 2.08
N ARG A 74 6.78 -17.07 1.86
CA ARG A 74 7.14 -16.41 0.60
C ARG A 74 6.34 -16.85 -0.63
N GLY A 75 5.10 -17.24 -0.40
CA GLY A 75 4.19 -17.66 -1.47
C GLY A 75 4.15 -19.16 -1.77
N GLU A 76 4.88 -19.98 -1.00
CA GLU A 76 4.86 -21.44 -1.15
C GLU A 76 3.53 -22.05 -0.70
N LEU A 77 2.89 -21.46 0.32
CA LEU A 77 1.57 -21.90 0.79
C LEU A 77 0.45 -21.24 -0.04
N PRO A 78 -0.71 -21.91 -0.16
CA PRO A 78 -1.85 -21.35 -0.88
C PRO A 78 -2.37 -20.06 -0.24
N LEU A 79 -3.15 -19.29 -0.97
CA LEU A 79 -3.89 -18.16 -0.41
C LEU A 79 -4.86 -18.65 0.67
N PRO A 80 -5.06 -17.91 1.76
CA PRO A 80 -6.07 -18.24 2.77
C PRO A 80 -7.46 -18.31 2.16
N ASP A 81 -8.22 -19.33 2.52
CA ASP A 81 -9.56 -19.57 1.98
C ASP A 81 -10.50 -18.37 2.17
N ASP A 82 -10.43 -17.71 3.35
CA ASP A 82 -11.26 -16.53 3.65
C ASP A 82 -10.94 -15.35 2.72
N LEU A 83 -9.68 -15.18 2.29
CA LEU A 83 -9.32 -14.15 1.32
C LEU A 83 -9.82 -14.53 -0.08
N VAL A 84 -9.69 -15.80 -0.45
CA VAL A 84 -10.20 -16.30 -1.73
C VAL A 84 -11.71 -16.10 -1.81
N ASP A 85 -12.45 -16.50 -0.80
CA ASP A 85 -13.93 -16.36 -0.71
C ASP A 85 -14.36 -14.90 -0.79
N ARG A 86 -13.67 -13.99 -0.08
CA ARG A 86 -13.95 -12.55 -0.12
C ARG A 86 -13.71 -11.96 -1.52
N LEU A 87 -12.69 -12.39 -2.22
CA LEU A 87 -12.43 -11.93 -3.59
C LEU A 87 -13.46 -12.47 -4.57
N GLN A 88 -13.80 -13.75 -4.46
CA GLN A 88 -14.80 -14.41 -5.32
C GLN A 88 -16.20 -13.84 -5.13
N SER A 89 -16.58 -13.53 -3.90
CA SER A 89 -17.90 -12.96 -3.56
C SER A 89 -18.01 -11.46 -3.80
N HIS A 90 -16.98 -10.82 -4.38
CA HIS A 90 -16.93 -9.38 -4.57
C HIS A 90 -17.11 -8.58 -3.25
N TYR A 91 -16.60 -9.14 -2.13
CA TYR A 91 -16.73 -8.52 -0.81
C TYR A 91 -16.13 -7.11 -0.77
N TYR A 92 -15.00 -6.89 -1.47
CA TYR A 92 -14.38 -5.58 -1.54
C TYR A 92 -15.03 -4.74 -2.64
N SER A 93 -15.53 -3.56 -2.28
CA SER A 93 -16.06 -2.58 -3.26
C SER A 93 -14.95 -1.93 -4.08
N VAL A 94 -13.75 -1.85 -3.50
CA VAL A 94 -12.56 -1.28 -4.13
C VAL A 94 -11.33 -2.06 -3.65
N ILE A 95 -10.41 -2.33 -4.58
CA ILE A 95 -9.06 -2.84 -4.26
C ILE A 95 -8.07 -1.82 -4.78
N ILE A 96 -7.11 -1.43 -3.95
CA ILE A 96 -6.03 -0.51 -4.29
C ILE A 96 -4.71 -1.27 -4.19
N SER A 97 -3.99 -1.37 -5.29
CA SER A 97 -2.68 -2.02 -5.35
C SER A 97 -1.58 -1.02 -5.68
N ASP A 98 -0.39 -1.30 -5.18
CA ASP A 98 0.84 -0.63 -5.57
C ASP A 98 1.51 -1.39 -6.73
N GLU A 99 2.48 -0.77 -7.41
CA GLU A 99 3.17 -1.38 -8.54
C GLU A 99 3.79 -2.75 -8.21
N SER A 100 4.43 -2.84 -7.03
CA SER A 100 5.12 -4.04 -6.57
C SER A 100 4.22 -5.08 -5.88
N SER A 101 2.92 -4.79 -5.70
CA SER A 101 2.02 -5.64 -4.91
C SER A 101 1.94 -7.08 -5.41
N PHE A 102 2.13 -7.29 -6.69
CA PHE A 102 1.93 -8.59 -7.35
C PHE A 102 3.21 -9.29 -7.78
N GLU A 103 4.37 -8.62 -7.73
CA GLU A 103 5.64 -9.21 -8.19
C GLU A 103 5.97 -10.54 -7.52
N THR A 104 5.59 -10.68 -6.26
CA THR A 104 5.84 -11.87 -5.46
C THR A 104 4.61 -12.76 -5.25
N GLN A 105 3.44 -12.37 -5.77
CA GLN A 105 2.16 -13.05 -5.55
C GLN A 105 1.32 -13.12 -6.84
N PRO A 106 1.78 -13.84 -7.85
CA PRO A 106 1.08 -13.94 -9.14
C PRO A 106 -0.27 -14.66 -9.05
N ASP A 107 -0.44 -15.55 -8.07
CA ASP A 107 -1.70 -16.23 -7.79
C ASP A 107 -2.77 -15.25 -7.30
N LEU A 108 -2.41 -14.32 -6.40
CA LEU A 108 -3.29 -13.26 -5.94
C LEU A 108 -3.65 -12.32 -7.10
N GLN A 109 -2.69 -11.94 -7.92
CA GLN A 109 -2.94 -11.11 -9.11
C GLN A 109 -3.94 -11.79 -10.05
N LYS A 110 -3.75 -13.08 -10.33
CA LYS A 110 -4.65 -13.85 -11.18
C LYS A 110 -6.07 -13.88 -10.61
N LEU A 111 -6.19 -14.08 -9.30
CA LEU A 111 -7.48 -14.11 -8.61
C LEU A 111 -8.19 -12.75 -8.70
N ILE A 112 -7.49 -11.66 -8.42
CA ILE A 112 -8.04 -10.30 -8.53
C ILE A 112 -8.46 -10.04 -9.99
N ASN A 113 -7.62 -10.32 -10.96
CA ASN A 113 -7.95 -10.10 -12.38
C ASN A 113 -9.11 -10.98 -12.86
N THR A 114 -9.42 -12.08 -12.18
CA THR A 114 -10.57 -12.93 -12.50
C THR A 114 -11.88 -12.26 -12.11
N TYR A 115 -11.95 -11.68 -10.90
CA TYR A 115 -13.18 -11.17 -10.31
C TYR A 115 -13.31 -9.65 -10.32
N TYR A 116 -12.21 -8.93 -10.55
CA TYR A 116 -12.16 -7.47 -10.55
C TYR A 116 -11.63 -6.95 -11.88
N ILE A 117 -12.04 -5.75 -12.24
CA ILE A 117 -11.57 -5.02 -13.41
C ILE A 117 -10.73 -3.82 -12.94
N GLN A 118 -9.61 -3.60 -13.61
CA GLN A 118 -8.84 -2.39 -13.44
C GLN A 118 -9.68 -1.20 -13.93
N ALA A 119 -10.00 -0.29 -13.01
CA ALA A 119 -10.84 0.86 -13.29
C ALA A 119 -10.00 2.12 -13.53
N GLU A 120 -8.91 2.29 -12.79
CA GLU A 120 -8.11 3.50 -12.83
C GLU A 120 -6.63 3.20 -12.58
N ILE A 121 -5.76 3.98 -13.22
CA ILE A 121 -4.31 4.01 -12.96
C ILE A 121 -3.99 5.38 -12.37
N LEU A 122 -3.56 5.40 -11.12
CA LEU A 122 -3.06 6.61 -10.46
C LEU A 122 -1.64 6.92 -10.91
N HIS A 123 -1.44 8.12 -11.44
CA HIS A 123 -0.09 8.60 -11.76
C HIS A 123 0.68 8.96 -10.48
N LEU A 124 2.00 8.88 -10.54
CA LEU A 124 2.88 9.26 -9.42
C LEU A 124 2.60 10.70 -8.92
N SER A 125 2.22 11.59 -9.83
CA SER A 125 1.81 12.97 -9.53
C SER A 125 0.44 13.10 -8.84
N GLU A 126 -0.29 12.01 -8.67
CA GLU A 126 -1.65 12.00 -8.09
C GLU A 126 -1.74 11.13 -6.85
N SER A 127 -0.67 10.39 -6.55
CA SER A 127 -0.64 9.39 -5.51
C SER A 127 0.32 9.76 -4.38
N PRO A 128 -0.04 9.51 -3.11
CA PRO A 128 0.89 9.69 -2.01
C PRO A 128 2.01 8.65 -2.10
N THR A 129 3.25 9.10 -1.94
CA THR A 129 4.43 8.24 -1.96
C THR A 129 5.11 8.19 -0.61
N THR A 130 5.80 7.08 -0.32
CA THR A 130 6.68 6.99 0.85
C THR A 130 7.90 7.88 0.65
N LEU A 131 8.35 8.54 1.74
CA LEU A 131 9.55 9.40 1.73
C LEU A 131 10.80 8.67 2.20
N THR A 132 10.64 7.51 2.81
CA THR A 132 11.72 6.72 3.39
C THR A 132 11.54 5.25 3.05
N GLY A 133 12.65 4.50 3.00
CA GLY A 133 12.63 3.09 2.64
C GLY A 133 12.38 2.84 1.16
N VAL A 134 11.66 1.78 0.85
CA VAL A 134 11.24 1.48 -0.52
C VAL A 134 10.16 2.47 -0.95
N ILE A 135 10.35 3.08 -2.12
CA ILE A 135 9.36 4.01 -2.68
C ILE A 135 8.20 3.16 -3.21
N VAL A 136 7.07 3.27 -2.54
CA VAL A 136 5.82 2.63 -2.94
C VAL A 136 4.70 3.67 -2.94
N HIS A 137 3.74 3.49 -3.82
CA HIS A 137 2.57 4.36 -3.91
C HIS A 137 1.38 3.58 -4.47
N PRO A 138 0.15 3.91 -4.07
CA PRO A 138 -1.06 3.42 -4.71
C PRO A 138 -1.01 3.72 -6.21
N LYS A 139 -1.18 2.67 -7.05
CA LYS A 139 -1.05 2.79 -8.51
C LYS A 139 -2.30 2.38 -9.26
N VAL A 140 -2.94 1.30 -8.84
CA VAL A 140 -4.09 0.76 -9.57
C VAL A 140 -5.29 0.59 -8.66
N ILE A 141 -6.43 1.07 -9.14
CA ILE A 141 -7.73 0.88 -8.50
C ILE A 141 -8.53 -0.16 -9.30
N TYR A 142 -9.06 -1.14 -8.58
CA TYR A 142 -9.92 -2.18 -9.15
C TYR A 142 -11.32 -2.09 -8.57
N HIS A 143 -12.31 -2.34 -9.40
CA HIS A 143 -13.70 -2.53 -9.01
C HIS A 143 -14.18 -3.95 -9.31
N PRO A 144 -15.18 -4.48 -8.57
CA PRO A 144 -15.79 -5.75 -8.89
C PRO A 144 -16.27 -5.77 -10.36
N LYS A 145 -16.06 -6.89 -11.04
CA LYS A 145 -16.71 -7.11 -12.34
C LYS A 145 -18.22 -7.20 -12.11
N GLN A 146 -18.97 -6.54 -12.96
CA GLN A 146 -20.42 -6.73 -12.96
C GLN A 146 -20.72 -8.16 -13.45
N PRO A 147 -21.71 -8.82 -12.87
CA PRO A 147 -22.14 -10.15 -13.29
C PRO A 147 -22.67 -10.17 -14.71
#